data_d66eb820412b8d09fe70bc26b14585a8
#
_entry.id   d66eb820412b8d09fe70bc26b14585a8
#
_cell.length_a   1.000
_cell.length_b   1.000
_cell.length_c   1.000
_cell.angle_alpha   90.00
_cell.angle_beta   90.00
_cell.angle_gamma   90.00
#
_symmetry.space_group_name_H-M   'P 1'
#
loop_
_entity.id
_entity.type
_entity.pdbx_description
1 polymer ?
#
loop_
_entity_poly.entity_id
_entity_poly.type
_entity_poly.pdbx_seq_one_letter_code
_entity_poly.pdbx_strand_id
1 'polypeptide(L)'
;SEAVLIERDGAEGDSSASARDQLTARVQGVVFGQQYLMLDYDCPRAVLDQATAVTPGLESPTIAPLADPDWVAVRALVPRRDVNAIMDEIAAIGAKAILASDIRFCRF
;
A
#
# COMPACT_ATOMS: atom_id res chain seq x y z
N SER A 1 7.04 -15.47 6.81
CA SER A 1 6.49 -16.43 7.78
C SER A 1 4.99 -16.59 7.56
N GLU A 2 4.51 -17.79 7.74
CA GLU A 2 3.09 -18.09 7.65
C GLU A 2 2.40 -17.87 8.97
N ALA A 3 1.19 -17.31 8.91
CA ALA A 3 0.30 -17.22 10.06
C ALA A 3 -0.64 -18.43 10.05
N VAL A 4 -0.70 -19.13 11.16
CA VAL A 4 -1.54 -20.32 11.30
C VAL A 4 -2.66 -20.00 12.27
N LEU A 5 -3.90 -20.25 11.84
CA LEU A 5 -5.09 -20.19 12.69
C LEU A 5 -5.54 -21.60 13.03
N ILE A 6 -5.73 -21.84 14.31
CA ILE A 6 -6.28 -23.09 14.79
C ILE A 6 -7.76 -22.85 15.11
N GLU A 7 -8.64 -23.57 14.42
CA GLU A 7 -10.07 -23.53 14.69
C GLU A 7 -10.43 -24.56 15.73
N ARG A 8 -11.33 -24.19 16.62
CA ARG A 8 -11.90 -25.12 17.58
C ARG A 8 -13.06 -25.86 16.95
N ASP A 9 -13.06 -27.16 17.07
CA ASP A 9 -14.20 -27.96 16.69
C ASP A 9 -15.39 -27.60 17.58
N GLY A 10 -16.57 -27.53 17.00
CA GLY A 10 -17.79 -27.23 17.72
C GLY A 10 -18.10 -25.75 17.91
N ALA A 11 -17.28 -24.86 17.33
CA ALA A 11 -17.66 -23.46 17.26
C ALA A 11 -18.88 -23.33 16.35
N GLU A 12 -19.96 -22.81 16.87
CA GLU A 12 -21.23 -22.79 16.18
C GLU A 12 -21.85 -21.41 16.15
N GLY A 13 -22.65 -21.17 15.13
CA GLY A 13 -23.41 -19.95 14.97
C GLY A 13 -22.66 -18.89 14.15
N ASP A 14 -23.44 -17.94 13.66
CA ASP A 14 -22.93 -16.87 12.78
C ASP A 14 -21.94 -15.96 13.50
N SER A 15 -22.11 -15.72 14.79
CA SER A 15 -21.21 -14.87 15.56
C SER A 15 -19.80 -15.47 15.68
N SER A 16 -19.70 -16.80 15.84
CA SER A 16 -18.40 -17.49 15.89
C SER A 16 -17.71 -17.48 14.53
N ALA A 17 -18.45 -17.72 13.45
CA ALA A 17 -17.91 -17.65 12.09
C ALA A 17 -17.43 -16.24 11.77
N SER A 18 -18.20 -15.21 12.13
CA SER A 18 -17.84 -13.82 11.93
C SER A 18 -16.59 -13.44 12.73
N ALA A 19 -16.46 -13.93 13.97
CA ALA A 19 -15.28 -13.68 14.80
C ALA A 19 -14.01 -14.30 14.18
N ARG A 20 -14.13 -15.52 13.64
CA ARG A 20 -13.02 -16.18 12.94
C ARG A 20 -12.61 -15.43 11.69
N ASP A 21 -13.59 -14.96 10.92
CA ASP A 21 -13.33 -14.18 9.71
C ASP A 21 -12.63 -12.89 10.05
N GLN A 22 -13.02 -12.21 11.11
CA GLN A 22 -12.37 -10.99 11.57
C GLN A 22 -10.94 -11.26 12.02
N LEU A 23 -10.70 -12.34 12.76
CA LEU A 23 -9.36 -12.70 13.20
C LEU A 23 -8.46 -13.03 12.02
N THR A 24 -8.96 -13.81 11.06
CA THR A 24 -8.24 -14.14 9.83
C THR A 24 -7.86 -12.86 9.08
N ALA A 25 -8.80 -11.94 8.93
CA ALA A 25 -8.54 -10.67 8.24
C ALA A 25 -7.48 -9.84 8.94
N ARG A 26 -7.44 -9.83 10.28
CA ARG A 26 -6.42 -9.12 11.05
C ARG A 26 -5.04 -9.73 10.87
N VAL A 27 -4.94 -11.06 10.92
CA VAL A 27 -3.68 -11.76 10.69
C VAL A 27 -3.16 -11.52 9.28
N GLN A 28 -4.02 -11.64 8.27
CA GLN A 28 -3.67 -11.33 6.89
C GLN A 28 -3.24 -9.88 6.73
N GLY A 29 -3.90 -8.95 7.43
CA GLY A 29 -3.55 -7.53 7.41
C GLY A 29 -2.12 -7.26 7.89
N VAL A 30 -1.66 -7.98 8.91
CA VAL A 30 -0.26 -7.90 9.38
C VAL A 30 0.70 -8.44 8.33
N VAL A 31 0.40 -9.60 7.76
CA VAL A 31 1.24 -10.23 6.73
C VAL A 31 1.35 -9.33 5.50
N PHE A 32 0.25 -8.81 5.01
CA PHE A 32 0.26 -7.90 3.87
C PHE A 32 1.00 -6.60 4.18
N GLY A 33 0.84 -6.05 5.39
CA GLY A 33 1.58 -4.87 5.83
C GLY A 33 3.09 -5.08 5.78
N GLN A 34 3.56 -6.29 6.04
CA GLN A 34 4.98 -6.63 5.96
C GLN A 34 5.50 -6.73 4.51
N GLN A 35 4.62 -6.96 3.55
CA GLN A 35 4.98 -7.14 2.14
C GLN A 35 4.98 -5.83 1.34
N TYR A 36 4.39 -4.77 1.87
CA TYR A 36 4.22 -3.51 1.16
C TYR A 36 4.76 -2.34 1.98
N LEU A 37 5.05 -1.26 1.26
CA LEU A 37 5.35 0.04 1.85
C LEU A 37 4.37 1.06 1.30
N MET A 38 4.12 2.11 2.08
CA MET A 38 3.41 3.28 1.59
C MET A 38 4.44 4.24 1.01
N LEU A 39 4.30 4.55 -0.27
CA LEU A 39 5.16 5.48 -0.96
C LEU A 39 4.40 6.78 -1.21
N ASP A 40 5.01 7.89 -0.81
CA ASP A 40 4.52 9.24 -1.05
C ASP A 40 5.57 10.02 -1.83
N TYR A 41 5.14 10.79 -2.81
CA TYR A 41 6.03 11.70 -3.53
C TYR A 41 5.25 12.81 -4.20
N ASP A 42 5.97 13.88 -4.53
CA ASP A 42 5.44 14.97 -5.35
C ASP A 42 6.02 14.84 -6.75
N CYS A 43 5.22 15.10 -7.77
CA CYS A 43 5.73 15.11 -9.14
C CYS A 43 5.09 16.23 -9.96
N PRO A 44 5.79 16.68 -11.00
CA PRO A 44 5.18 17.61 -11.95
C PRO A 44 3.93 16.99 -12.58
N ARG A 45 2.88 17.78 -12.68
CA ARG A 45 1.64 17.33 -13.32
C ARG A 45 1.87 16.81 -14.73
N ALA A 46 2.82 17.38 -15.44
CA ALA A 46 3.13 17.00 -16.82
C ALA A 46 3.64 15.54 -16.95
N VAL A 47 4.20 14.96 -15.89
CA VAL A 47 4.75 13.59 -15.91
C VAL A 47 3.91 12.63 -15.06
N LEU A 48 2.73 13.05 -14.61
CA LEU A 48 1.89 12.25 -13.71
C LEU A 48 1.57 10.88 -14.30
N ASP A 49 1.22 10.81 -15.58
CA ASP A 49 0.89 9.53 -16.22
C ASP A 49 2.08 8.57 -16.22
N GLN A 50 3.29 9.08 -16.47
CA GLN A 50 4.50 8.27 -16.41
C GLN A 50 4.77 7.78 -14.98
N ALA A 51 4.62 8.68 -14.00
CA ALA A 51 4.86 8.34 -12.60
C ALA A 51 3.87 7.29 -12.09
N THR A 52 2.60 7.45 -12.38
CA THR A 52 1.57 6.50 -11.93
C THR A 52 1.64 5.16 -12.65
N ALA A 53 2.23 5.10 -13.82
CA ALA A 53 2.52 3.81 -14.47
C ALA A 53 3.57 3.00 -13.69
N VAL A 54 4.50 3.68 -13.00
CA VAL A 54 5.50 3.05 -12.13
C VAL A 54 4.91 2.68 -10.77
N THR A 55 3.97 3.48 -10.28
CA THR A 55 3.36 3.32 -8.96
C THR A 55 1.84 3.19 -9.07
N PRO A 56 1.34 2.11 -9.67
CA PRO A 56 -0.11 1.98 -9.89
C PRO A 56 -0.90 1.71 -8.61
N GLY A 57 -0.22 1.37 -7.50
CA GLY A 57 -0.88 0.97 -6.27
C GLY A 57 -1.52 -0.42 -6.41
N LEU A 58 -2.33 -0.80 -5.43
CA LEU A 58 -3.06 -2.08 -5.48
C LEU A 58 -4.33 -1.97 -6.32
N GLU A 59 -5.07 -0.90 -6.16
CA GLU A 59 -6.25 -0.61 -6.98
C GLU A 59 -5.99 0.62 -7.84
N SER A 60 -5.55 1.70 -7.20
CA SER A 60 -5.31 2.98 -7.85
C SER A 60 -4.44 3.84 -6.94
N PRO A 61 -3.55 4.66 -7.49
CA PRO A 61 -2.83 5.62 -6.67
C PRO A 61 -3.75 6.73 -6.19
N THR A 62 -3.46 7.30 -5.03
CA THR A 62 -4.10 8.51 -4.56
C THR A 62 -3.37 9.72 -5.13
N ILE A 63 -4.11 10.65 -5.72
CA ILE A 63 -3.54 11.87 -6.28
C ILE A 63 -4.22 13.05 -5.60
N ALA A 64 -3.39 13.97 -5.08
CA ALA A 64 -3.87 15.17 -4.41
C ALA A 64 -3.22 16.41 -5.01
N PRO A 65 -3.97 17.52 -5.16
CA PRO A 65 -3.38 18.77 -5.64
C PRO A 65 -2.45 19.36 -4.59
N LEU A 66 -1.39 20.00 -5.04
CA LEU A 66 -0.53 20.81 -4.19
C LEU A 66 -0.89 22.29 -4.35
N ALA A 67 -0.33 23.14 -3.48
CA ALA A 67 -0.52 24.57 -3.59
C ALA A 67 -0.05 25.12 -4.94
N ASP A 68 1.07 24.56 -5.44
CA ASP A 68 1.52 24.85 -6.81
C ASP A 68 0.69 24.00 -7.79
N PRO A 69 -0.07 24.63 -8.72
CA PRO A 69 -0.94 23.89 -9.63
C PRO A 69 -0.18 23.03 -10.65
N ASP A 70 1.11 23.25 -10.83
CA ASP A 70 1.95 22.47 -11.74
C ASP A 70 2.47 21.17 -11.12
N TRP A 71 2.19 20.96 -9.82
CA TRP A 71 2.65 19.81 -9.06
C TRP A 71 1.48 19.09 -8.42
N VAL A 72 1.64 17.78 -8.25
CA VAL A 72 0.67 16.92 -7.53
C VAL A 72 1.40 16.02 -6.54
N ALA A 73 0.71 15.63 -5.49
CA ALA A 73 1.15 14.61 -4.56
C ALA A 73 0.56 13.26 -4.96
N VAL A 74 1.37 12.22 -4.89
CA VAL A 74 0.94 10.85 -5.21
C VAL A 74 1.24 9.96 -4.01
N ARG A 75 0.29 9.09 -3.69
CA ARG A 75 0.45 8.07 -2.66
C ARG A 75 0.04 6.73 -3.25
N ALA A 76 0.88 5.72 -3.07
CA ALA A 76 0.58 4.38 -3.57
C ALA A 76 1.25 3.33 -2.71
N LEU A 77 0.60 2.18 -2.54
CA LEU A 77 1.23 1.01 -1.96
C LEU A 77 2.16 0.38 -3.00
N VAL A 78 3.37 0.05 -2.58
CA VAL A 78 4.36 -0.59 -3.43
C VAL A 78 4.91 -1.83 -2.75
N PRO A 79 5.27 -2.88 -3.52
CA PRO A 79 5.93 -4.05 -2.93
C PRO A 79 7.25 -3.64 -2.27
N ARG A 80 7.46 -4.08 -1.05
CA ARG A 80 8.68 -3.74 -0.28
C ARG A 80 9.95 -4.11 -1.05
N ARG A 81 9.94 -5.26 -1.71
CA ARG A 81 11.11 -5.75 -2.46
C ARG A 81 11.50 -4.86 -3.63
N ASP A 82 10.58 -4.06 -4.15
CA ASP A 82 10.79 -3.24 -5.34
C ASP A 82 10.98 -1.75 -5.01
N VAL A 83 10.92 -1.36 -3.74
CA VAL A 83 10.84 0.05 -3.35
C VAL A 83 12.05 0.87 -3.82
N ASN A 84 13.25 0.34 -3.71
CA ASN A 84 14.45 1.10 -4.12
C ASN A 84 14.47 1.34 -5.63
N ALA A 85 14.15 0.31 -6.41
CA ALA A 85 14.07 0.44 -7.87
C ALA A 85 12.98 1.44 -8.28
N ILE A 86 11.84 1.38 -7.62
CA ILE A 86 10.72 2.29 -7.88
C ILE A 86 11.11 3.73 -7.53
N MET A 87 11.74 3.95 -6.38
CA MET A 87 12.18 5.29 -5.96
C MET A 87 13.18 5.89 -6.96
N ASP A 88 14.13 5.08 -7.43
CA ASP A 88 15.09 5.52 -8.44
C ASP A 88 14.38 5.90 -9.75
N GLU A 89 13.42 5.10 -10.15
CA GLU A 89 12.69 5.30 -11.40
C GLU A 89 11.84 6.58 -11.36
N ILE A 90 11.08 6.80 -10.28
CA ILE A 90 10.27 8.01 -10.16
C ILE A 90 11.12 9.26 -9.96
N ALA A 91 12.27 9.16 -9.29
CA ALA A 91 13.22 10.27 -9.19
C ALA A 91 13.74 10.68 -10.55
N ALA A 92 14.03 9.71 -11.42
CA ALA A 92 14.49 9.96 -12.78
C ALA A 92 13.42 10.66 -13.64
N ILE A 93 12.14 10.43 -13.35
CA ILE A 93 11.02 11.09 -14.04
C ILE A 93 10.87 12.55 -13.58
N GLY A 94 11.37 12.87 -12.39
CA GLY A 94 11.28 14.22 -11.83
C GLY A 94 10.55 14.31 -10.51
N ALA A 95 10.23 13.19 -9.87
CA ALA A 95 9.61 13.17 -8.56
C ALA A 95 10.54 13.75 -7.49
N LYS A 96 9.96 14.39 -6.49
CA LYS A 96 10.65 14.98 -5.34
C LYS A 96 9.92 14.62 -4.06
N ALA A 97 10.56 14.88 -2.92
CA ALA A 97 10.00 14.60 -1.60
C ALA A 97 9.52 13.15 -1.48
N ILE A 98 10.34 12.21 -1.95
CA ILE A 98 10.00 10.79 -1.99
C ILE A 98 10.15 10.20 -0.59
N LEU A 99 9.05 9.67 -0.04
CA LEU A 99 9.02 9.07 1.30
C LEU A 99 8.46 7.66 1.21
N ALA A 100 9.12 6.73 1.88
CA ALA A 100 8.61 5.38 2.04
C ALA A 100 8.37 5.13 3.53
N SER A 101 7.19 4.62 3.87
CA SER A 101 6.78 4.39 5.25
C SER A 101 6.37 2.95 5.44
N ASP A 102 6.71 2.40 6.59
CA ASP A 102 6.27 1.07 6.98
C ASP A 102 4.78 1.05 7.28
N ILE A 103 4.15 -0.05 6.96
CA ILE A 103 2.75 -0.32 7.24
C ILE A 103 2.70 -1.37 8.34
N ARG A 104 2.02 -1.07 9.45
CA ARG A 104 1.87 -2.03 10.54
C ARG A 104 0.92 -3.15 10.17
N PHE A 105 -0.22 -2.79 9.61
CA PHE A 105 -1.22 -3.73 9.10
C PHE A 105 -2.10 -3.01 8.09
N CYS A 106 -2.72 -3.79 7.22
CA CYS A 106 -3.66 -3.23 6.26
C CYS A 106 -4.79 -4.22 6.00
N ARG A 107 -5.94 -3.71 5.60
CA ARG A 107 -7.13 -4.49 5.23
C ARG A 107 -7.45 -4.17 3.77
N PHE A 108 -7.62 -5.22 2.99
CA PHE A 108 -7.98 -5.08 1.57
C PHE A 108 -9.42 -5.48 1.32
#